data_28124100789ecdc7d6f0e901c76ad65d
#
_entry.id   28124100789ecdc7d6f0e901c76ad65d
#
_cell.length_a   1.000
_cell.length_b   1.000
_cell.length_c   1.000
_cell.angle_alpha   90.00
_cell.angle_beta   90.00
_cell.angle_gamma   90.00
#
_symmetry.space_group_name_H-M   'P 1'
#
loop_
_entity.id
_entity.type
_entity.pdbx_description
1 polymer ?
#
loop_
_entity_poly.entity_id
_entity_poly.type
_entity_poly.pdbx_seq_one_letter_code
_entity_poly.pdbx_strand_id
1 'polypeptide(L)'
;MKHTPVRATLALALLVAAGAALADGAPVAHRIVRVSLDGASDKPASGRLLIFAAPADKAKAAAKDGKVTEVDTNPFQPKAVSVAGREVSWIAPGQTVDIDADGEAFPAGFSSLPPGDYLFQAVLDVGHDYNYGGRRAGDLISEVTPVKLTAGGGIPTLKLSKGVPERDMWQTSPSTPQAVRDAIPEARKHAHLETLQSNALTAFAGRPLSVRAWVLTPPGYEAGKARYPVVYLTHGFGGGLDRFAGTIATVWDAMAKKDMPPMIWVLLDESGPTGTHEFADSVNNGPWGQALTSEFIPWLETRYRMDGKTSGRFLNGHSSGGWATLWLQTRYPAVFGGTWSTSPDPSDFHDFTGIDLYAPNANAFKHADGSAIPLVRDKGEVIATFETFARLERVLGAYGGQLASFEWVFSPRGEDGRPQPMFNRDTGAVDANVVAYWRDHYDIAQRLRTHWPELKPDLDGKIHLIVGTADTFYLDGSAKLLKETLDGLQAKSDIEFLPGRTHFDLYTEGEDRMALLKKIAWQMYDIARPGQGKK
;
A
#
# COMPACT_ATOMS: atom_id res chain seq x y z
N MET A 1 -41.72 70.09 -48.30
CA MET A 1 -40.85 70.89 -47.43
C MET A 1 -39.57 70.11 -47.19
N LYS A 2 -38.46 70.81 -47.44
CA LYS A 2 -37.15 70.21 -47.70
C LYS A 2 -36.50 69.57 -46.44
N HIS A 3 -36.10 68.31 -46.53
CA HIS A 3 -35.23 67.71 -45.56
C HIS A 3 -33.80 67.62 -46.07
N THR A 4 -32.89 68.23 -45.32
CA THR A 4 -31.45 68.21 -45.57
C THR A 4 -30.81 67.10 -44.69
N PRO A 5 -29.98 66.23 -45.24
CA PRO A 5 -29.26 65.25 -44.40
C PRO A 5 -27.92 65.80 -43.90
N VAL A 6 -27.69 65.69 -42.61
CA VAL A 6 -26.39 65.95 -41.96
C VAL A 6 -25.46 64.75 -42.19
N ARG A 7 -24.33 64.99 -42.82
CA ARG A 7 -23.22 64.06 -42.97
C ARG A 7 -22.38 64.08 -41.71
N ALA A 8 -22.35 62.99 -40.96
CA ALA A 8 -21.39 62.79 -39.89
C ALA A 8 -20.12 62.16 -40.46
N THR A 9 -19.00 62.85 -40.32
CA THR A 9 -17.66 62.39 -40.72
C THR A 9 -17.08 61.56 -39.57
N LEU A 10 -16.88 60.27 -39.79
CA LEU A 10 -16.21 59.36 -38.82
C LEU A 10 -14.70 59.50 -39.03
N ALA A 11 -13.98 60.06 -38.07
CA ALA A 11 -12.52 60.05 -38.02
C ALA A 11 -12.06 58.70 -37.46
N LEU A 12 -11.39 57.88 -38.27
CA LEU A 12 -10.80 56.58 -37.90
C LEU A 12 -9.42 56.85 -37.27
N ALA A 13 -9.30 56.75 -35.94
CA ALA A 13 -8.02 56.81 -35.26
C ALA A 13 -7.38 55.39 -35.31
N LEU A 14 -6.30 55.26 -36.08
CA LEU A 14 -5.45 54.05 -36.05
C LEU A 14 -4.66 54.02 -34.73
N LEU A 15 -5.06 53.17 -33.80
CA LEU A 15 -4.21 52.74 -32.70
C LEU A 15 -3.23 51.71 -33.23
N VAL A 16 -1.97 52.07 -33.35
CA VAL A 16 -0.86 51.12 -33.54
C VAL A 16 -0.60 50.47 -32.17
N ALA A 17 -1.18 49.30 -31.93
CA ALA A 17 -0.79 48.46 -30.82
C ALA A 17 0.55 47.80 -31.16
N ALA A 18 1.62 48.23 -30.47
CA ALA A 18 2.87 47.51 -30.46
C ALA A 18 2.63 46.15 -29.75
N GLY A 19 2.41 45.11 -30.52
CA GLY A 19 2.39 43.74 -30.02
C GLY A 19 3.78 43.38 -29.50
N ALA A 20 3.92 43.26 -28.19
CA ALA A 20 5.03 42.53 -27.64
C ALA A 20 4.95 41.08 -28.19
N ALA A 21 5.84 40.73 -29.10
CA ALA A 21 6.03 39.35 -29.52
C ALA A 21 6.47 38.58 -28.30
N LEU A 22 5.55 37.82 -27.72
CA LEU A 22 5.93 36.69 -26.89
C LEU A 22 6.79 35.81 -27.80
N ALA A 23 8.06 35.67 -27.46
CA ALA A 23 8.92 34.68 -28.10
C ALA A 23 8.30 33.31 -27.81
N ASP A 24 7.49 32.80 -28.72
CA ASP A 24 7.15 31.39 -28.78
C ASP A 24 8.45 30.63 -28.92
N GLY A 25 8.98 30.13 -27.80
CA GLY A 25 10.04 29.14 -27.83
C GLY A 25 9.56 27.99 -28.70
N ALA A 26 10.39 27.57 -29.67
CA ALA A 26 10.07 26.42 -30.49
C ALA A 26 9.60 25.28 -29.57
N PRO A 27 8.51 24.57 -29.89
CA PRO A 27 8.01 23.49 -29.06
C PRO A 27 9.13 22.49 -28.78
N VAL A 28 9.40 22.21 -27.51
CA VAL A 28 10.40 21.22 -27.10
C VAL A 28 9.99 19.88 -27.69
N ALA A 29 10.85 19.29 -28.50
CA ALA A 29 10.54 17.99 -29.09
C ALA A 29 10.42 16.93 -27.99
N HIS A 30 9.30 16.21 -27.99
CA HIS A 30 9.07 15.11 -27.06
C HIS A 30 10.12 14.02 -27.20
N ARG A 31 10.45 13.36 -26.10
CA ARG A 31 11.34 12.20 -26.11
C ARG A 31 10.54 10.93 -26.29
N ILE A 32 10.73 10.32 -27.44
CA ILE A 32 10.13 9.01 -27.73
C ILE A 32 11.12 7.91 -27.34
N VAL A 33 10.65 6.98 -26.52
CA VAL A 33 11.40 5.78 -26.13
C VAL A 33 10.81 4.58 -26.82
N ARG A 34 11.64 3.88 -27.59
CA ARG A 34 11.25 2.64 -28.28
C ARG A 34 11.54 1.44 -27.39
N VAL A 35 10.55 0.55 -27.25
CA VAL A 35 10.67 -0.71 -26.48
C VAL A 35 10.31 -1.88 -27.39
N SER A 36 11.12 -2.95 -27.38
CA SER A 36 10.85 -4.20 -28.11
C SER A 36 10.58 -5.34 -27.13
N LEU A 37 9.71 -6.27 -27.52
CA LEU A 37 9.60 -7.58 -26.87
C LEU A 37 10.62 -8.52 -27.54
N ASP A 38 11.74 -8.76 -26.86
CA ASP A 38 12.89 -9.46 -27.41
C ASP A 38 13.45 -10.51 -26.44
N GLY A 39 12.79 -11.67 -26.39
CA GLY A 39 13.22 -12.81 -25.57
C GLY A 39 12.56 -12.98 -24.23
N ALA A 40 11.87 -11.97 -23.67
CA ALA A 40 11.19 -12.09 -22.38
C ALA A 40 9.95 -13.01 -22.44
N SER A 41 9.32 -13.12 -23.60
CA SER A 41 8.15 -13.99 -23.83
C SER A 41 8.13 -14.48 -25.27
N ASP A 42 7.67 -15.69 -25.48
CA ASP A 42 7.35 -16.28 -26.79
C ASP A 42 5.92 -16.01 -27.24
N LYS A 43 5.13 -15.35 -26.40
CA LYS A 43 3.72 -14.97 -26.64
C LYS A 43 3.58 -13.46 -26.61
N PRO A 44 2.55 -12.93 -27.30
CA PRO A 44 2.19 -11.52 -27.14
C PRO A 44 1.87 -11.18 -25.69
N ALA A 45 2.19 -9.95 -25.29
CA ALA A 45 1.95 -9.43 -23.95
C ALA A 45 1.17 -8.12 -24.00
N SER A 46 0.48 -7.82 -22.92
CA SER A 46 -0.19 -6.53 -22.62
C SER A 46 0.13 -6.14 -21.19
N GLY A 47 0.00 -4.86 -20.86
CA GLY A 47 0.25 -4.39 -19.50
C GLY A 47 0.59 -2.91 -19.45
N ARG A 48 0.94 -2.44 -18.27
CA ARG A 48 1.46 -1.10 -18.05
C ARG A 48 2.95 -1.06 -18.37
N LEU A 49 3.33 -0.39 -19.45
CA LEU A 49 4.73 -0.20 -19.82
C LEU A 49 5.29 1.02 -19.10
N LEU A 50 6.31 0.81 -18.28
CA LEU A 50 7.02 1.81 -17.49
C LEU A 50 8.45 1.95 -17.98
N ILE A 51 8.91 3.20 -18.11
CA ILE A 51 10.30 3.53 -18.44
C ILE A 51 10.88 4.31 -17.26
N PHE A 52 11.88 3.75 -16.62
CA PHE A 52 12.60 4.38 -15.53
C PHE A 52 13.90 4.98 -16.02
N ALA A 53 14.26 6.18 -15.52
CA ALA A 53 15.50 6.88 -15.82
C ALA A 53 16.11 7.47 -14.55
N ALA A 54 17.29 7.02 -14.16
CA ALA A 54 18.04 7.52 -13.01
C ALA A 54 19.35 8.16 -13.44
N PRO A 55 19.82 9.29 -12.84
CA PRO A 55 21.18 9.78 -13.01
C PRO A 55 22.19 8.71 -12.62
N ALA A 56 23.14 8.39 -13.52
CA ALA A 56 24.00 7.23 -13.37
C ALA A 56 24.94 7.30 -12.17
N ASP A 57 25.43 8.48 -11.83
CA ASP A 57 26.28 8.75 -10.66
C ASP A 57 25.51 8.47 -9.36
N LYS A 58 24.30 8.99 -9.24
CA LYS A 58 23.44 8.81 -8.05
C LYS A 58 23.03 7.35 -7.87
N ALA A 59 22.59 6.69 -8.96
CA ALA A 59 22.20 5.29 -8.91
C ALA A 59 23.39 4.38 -8.49
N LYS A 60 24.59 4.62 -9.04
CA LYS A 60 25.81 3.87 -8.65
C LYS A 60 26.22 4.14 -7.20
N ALA A 61 26.12 5.38 -6.74
CA ALA A 61 26.44 5.73 -5.35
C ALA A 61 25.49 5.07 -4.34
N ALA A 62 24.23 4.87 -4.70
CA ALA A 62 23.24 4.18 -3.87
C ALA A 62 23.41 2.64 -3.86
N ALA A 63 24.04 2.07 -4.88
CA ALA A 63 24.27 0.63 -4.98
C ALA A 63 25.42 0.17 -4.08
N LYS A 64 25.24 -0.93 -3.32
CA LYS A 64 26.20 -1.44 -2.33
C LYS A 64 27.61 -1.69 -2.88
N ASP A 65 27.70 -2.10 -4.13
CA ASP A 65 28.95 -2.45 -4.83
C ASP A 65 29.17 -1.58 -6.08
N GLY A 66 28.41 -0.49 -6.22
CA GLY A 66 28.41 0.37 -7.41
C GLY A 66 27.77 -0.27 -8.65
N LYS A 67 27.24 -1.50 -8.53
CA LYS A 67 26.57 -2.22 -9.62
C LYS A 67 25.07 -2.05 -9.52
N VAL A 68 24.50 -1.31 -10.47
CA VAL A 68 23.05 -1.10 -10.57
C VAL A 68 22.46 -2.22 -11.43
N THR A 69 21.68 -3.10 -10.82
CA THR A 69 20.97 -4.21 -11.48
C THR A 69 19.51 -3.89 -11.76
N GLU A 70 19.00 -2.81 -11.16
CA GLU A 70 17.61 -2.39 -11.23
C GLU A 70 17.51 -0.87 -11.11
N VAL A 71 16.63 -0.27 -11.92
CA VAL A 71 16.25 1.15 -11.81
C VAL A 71 14.77 1.20 -11.49
N ASP A 72 14.43 1.75 -10.31
CA ASP A 72 13.07 1.78 -9.79
C ASP A 72 12.79 3.03 -8.99
N THR A 73 11.51 3.37 -8.83
CA THR A 73 11.09 4.48 -7.98
C THR A 73 11.17 4.11 -6.49
N ASN A 74 11.27 5.14 -5.66
CA ASN A 74 11.25 4.98 -4.22
C ASN A 74 10.34 6.06 -3.60
N PRO A 75 9.28 5.70 -2.88
CA PRO A 75 8.36 6.67 -2.27
C PRO A 75 9.03 7.58 -1.23
N PHE A 76 10.17 7.17 -0.67
CA PHE A 76 11.00 7.97 0.25
C PHE A 76 12.01 8.87 -0.46
N GLN A 77 12.17 8.71 -1.77
CA GLN A 77 12.95 9.56 -2.64
C GLN A 77 12.23 9.73 -3.99
N PRO A 78 11.00 10.23 -4.00
CA PRO A 78 10.11 10.12 -5.15
C PRO A 78 10.63 10.77 -6.41
N LYS A 79 11.51 11.79 -6.28
CA LYS A 79 12.09 12.53 -7.42
C LYS A 79 13.49 12.02 -7.82
N ALA A 80 14.01 10.97 -7.20
CA ALA A 80 15.35 10.45 -7.51
C ALA A 80 15.40 9.72 -8.87
N VAL A 81 14.29 9.14 -9.28
CA VAL A 81 14.12 8.43 -10.55
C VAL A 81 12.95 9.04 -11.31
N SER A 82 13.15 9.36 -12.58
CA SER A 82 12.07 9.77 -13.47
C SER A 82 11.41 8.53 -14.05
N VAL A 83 10.09 8.53 -14.16
CA VAL A 83 9.31 7.44 -14.74
C VAL A 83 8.31 7.99 -15.74
N ALA A 84 8.16 7.29 -16.87
CA ALA A 84 7.09 7.52 -17.84
C ALA A 84 6.30 6.23 -18.02
N GLY A 85 4.99 6.33 -18.18
CA GLY A 85 4.08 5.20 -18.26
C GLY A 85 3.13 5.27 -19.46
N ARG A 86 2.74 4.08 -19.96
CA ARG A 86 1.72 3.93 -20.99
C ARG A 86 1.09 2.55 -20.93
N GLU A 87 -0.22 2.48 -21.18
CA GLU A 87 -0.89 1.20 -21.41
C GLU A 87 -0.52 0.62 -22.77
N VAL A 88 -0.16 -0.66 -22.79
CA VAL A 88 0.13 -1.43 -24.00
C VAL A 88 -0.87 -2.58 -24.09
N SER A 89 -1.81 -2.48 -25.02
CA SER A 89 -2.83 -3.50 -25.23
C SER A 89 -2.32 -4.74 -25.93
N TRP A 90 -1.21 -4.61 -26.68
CA TRP A 90 -0.62 -5.70 -27.44
C TRP A 90 0.81 -5.39 -27.88
N ILE A 91 1.74 -6.27 -27.57
CA ILE A 91 3.09 -6.31 -28.17
C ILE A 91 3.45 -7.78 -28.44
N ALA A 92 3.71 -8.13 -29.70
CA ALA A 92 4.13 -9.49 -30.07
C ALA A 92 5.67 -9.65 -30.00
N PRO A 93 6.18 -10.87 -29.85
CA PRO A 93 7.62 -11.15 -29.90
C PRO A 93 8.25 -10.56 -31.16
N GLY A 94 9.36 -9.85 -30.99
CA GLY A 94 10.06 -9.14 -32.06
C GLY A 94 9.44 -7.81 -32.50
N GLN A 95 8.26 -7.45 -32.03
CA GLN A 95 7.64 -6.14 -32.29
C GLN A 95 8.14 -5.05 -31.35
N THR A 96 7.92 -3.79 -31.75
CA THR A 96 8.25 -2.60 -30.98
C THR A 96 7.02 -1.76 -30.71
N VAL A 97 7.04 -1.04 -29.60
CA VAL A 97 6.11 0.05 -29.27
C VAL A 97 6.91 1.28 -28.94
N ASP A 98 6.39 2.45 -29.32
CA ASP A 98 6.98 3.74 -28.99
C ASP A 98 6.16 4.35 -27.82
N ILE A 99 6.86 4.84 -26.82
CA ILE A 99 6.29 5.56 -25.68
C ILE A 99 6.69 7.03 -25.75
N ASP A 100 5.72 7.91 -25.68
CA ASP A 100 5.97 9.33 -25.47
C ASP A 100 6.26 9.56 -23.99
N ALA A 101 7.54 9.69 -23.66
CA ALA A 101 8.00 9.86 -22.28
C ALA A 101 7.74 11.28 -21.70
N ASP A 102 7.09 12.15 -22.47
CA ASP A 102 6.62 13.46 -22.02
C ASP A 102 5.10 13.50 -21.82
N GLY A 103 4.38 12.46 -22.21
CA GLY A 103 2.93 12.37 -22.05
C GLY A 103 2.53 12.15 -20.61
N GLU A 104 2.68 10.92 -20.11
CA GLU A 104 2.39 10.56 -18.72
C GLU A 104 3.70 10.23 -18.01
N ALA A 105 4.23 11.19 -17.25
CA ALA A 105 5.55 11.11 -16.64
C ALA A 105 5.63 11.80 -15.28
N PHE A 106 6.57 11.34 -14.43
CA PHE A 106 6.86 11.91 -13.12
C PHE A 106 8.39 11.92 -12.87
N PRO A 107 8.96 12.98 -12.24
CA PRO A 107 8.30 14.20 -11.76
C PRO A 107 7.93 15.18 -12.87
N ALA A 108 8.46 14.98 -14.07
CA ALA A 108 8.18 15.74 -15.28
C ALA A 108 8.55 14.94 -16.52
N GLY A 109 8.13 15.38 -17.70
CA GLY A 109 8.46 14.75 -18.97
C GLY A 109 9.96 14.64 -19.20
N PHE A 110 10.39 13.61 -19.93
CA PHE A 110 11.81 13.30 -20.14
C PHE A 110 12.54 14.33 -21.01
N SER A 111 11.83 15.15 -21.77
CA SER A 111 12.42 16.30 -22.47
C SER A 111 13.03 17.34 -21.51
N SER A 112 12.55 17.38 -20.27
CA SER A 112 13.05 18.25 -19.21
C SER A 112 14.26 17.72 -18.47
N LEU A 113 14.66 16.44 -18.71
CA LEU A 113 15.83 15.86 -18.08
C LEU A 113 17.11 16.57 -18.52
N PRO A 114 17.96 17.03 -17.58
CA PRO A 114 19.25 17.64 -17.91
C PRO A 114 20.12 16.71 -18.78
N PRO A 115 20.92 17.26 -19.69
CA PRO A 115 21.95 16.48 -20.36
C PRO A 115 22.88 15.81 -19.36
N GLY A 116 23.25 14.54 -19.59
CA GLY A 116 24.09 13.78 -18.66
C GLY A 116 24.06 12.28 -18.91
N ASP A 117 24.73 11.56 -18.03
CA ASP A 117 24.74 10.10 -18.06
C ASP A 117 23.62 9.53 -17.18
N TYR A 118 22.79 8.68 -17.76
CA TYR A 118 21.65 8.05 -17.11
C TYR A 118 21.70 6.53 -17.23
N LEU A 119 20.98 5.86 -16.35
CA LEU A 119 20.62 4.45 -16.46
C LEU A 119 19.12 4.36 -16.74
N PHE A 120 18.77 3.68 -17.82
CA PHE A 120 17.39 3.44 -18.24
C PHE A 120 17.01 1.99 -18.05
N GLN A 121 15.74 1.73 -17.70
CA GLN A 121 15.18 0.39 -17.70
C GLN A 121 13.70 0.43 -18.06
N ALA A 122 13.27 -0.51 -18.91
CA ALA A 122 11.86 -0.73 -19.23
C ALA A 122 11.29 -1.89 -18.42
N VAL A 123 10.05 -1.75 -17.98
CA VAL A 123 9.27 -2.79 -17.30
C VAL A 123 7.88 -2.82 -17.93
N LEU A 124 7.42 -3.97 -18.34
CA LEU A 124 6.01 -4.22 -18.66
C LEU A 124 5.38 -4.94 -17.47
N ASP A 125 4.61 -4.22 -16.67
CA ASP A 125 3.77 -4.75 -15.60
C ASP A 125 2.55 -5.43 -16.23
N VAL A 126 2.63 -6.75 -16.36
CA VAL A 126 1.61 -7.59 -17.00
C VAL A 126 0.39 -7.76 -16.09
N GLY A 127 0.62 -7.75 -14.78
CA GLY A 127 -0.42 -7.90 -13.76
C GLY A 127 -1.22 -6.63 -13.50
N HIS A 128 -0.75 -5.46 -13.90
CA HIS A 128 -1.24 -4.13 -13.48
C HIS A 128 -1.24 -3.95 -11.96
N ASP A 129 -0.33 -4.60 -11.27
CA ASP A 129 -0.27 -4.58 -9.81
C ASP A 129 1.04 -3.97 -9.28
N TYR A 130 1.78 -3.23 -10.14
CA TYR A 130 3.00 -2.55 -9.74
C TYR A 130 2.76 -1.62 -8.57
N ASN A 131 3.60 -1.78 -7.55
CA ASN A 131 3.60 -0.93 -6.37
C ASN A 131 5.04 -0.76 -5.85
N TYR A 132 5.20 -0.02 -4.74
CA TYR A 132 6.51 0.22 -4.12
C TYR A 132 7.20 -1.03 -3.53
N GLY A 133 6.56 -2.18 -3.60
CA GLY A 133 7.13 -3.48 -3.26
C GLY A 133 8.05 -4.05 -4.34
N GLY A 134 8.19 -3.36 -5.47
CA GLY A 134 9.00 -3.75 -6.62
C GLY A 134 8.24 -4.59 -7.64
N ARG A 135 8.98 -5.19 -8.55
CA ARG A 135 8.46 -5.98 -9.66
C ARG A 135 7.93 -7.32 -9.18
N ARG A 136 6.92 -7.81 -9.87
CA ARG A 136 6.28 -9.09 -9.55
C ARG A 136 6.65 -10.18 -10.53
N ALA A 137 6.43 -11.41 -10.12
CA ALA A 137 6.60 -12.56 -11.01
C ALA A 137 5.70 -12.45 -12.25
N GLY A 138 6.29 -12.64 -13.41
CA GLY A 138 5.61 -12.50 -14.70
C GLY A 138 5.81 -11.15 -15.38
N ASP A 139 6.27 -10.12 -14.69
CA ASP A 139 6.65 -8.85 -15.33
C ASP A 139 7.78 -9.06 -16.31
N LEU A 140 7.77 -8.30 -17.41
CA LEU A 140 8.82 -8.37 -18.41
C LEU A 140 9.74 -7.16 -18.28
N ILE A 141 11.05 -7.39 -18.23
CA ILE A 141 12.03 -6.34 -17.97
C ILE A 141 13.14 -6.28 -19.03
N SER A 142 13.65 -5.08 -19.22
CA SER A 142 14.90 -4.89 -19.97
C SER A 142 16.13 -4.97 -19.07
N GLU A 143 17.31 -5.12 -19.66
CA GLU A 143 18.57 -4.82 -18.96
C GLU A 143 18.62 -3.33 -18.60
N VAL A 144 19.40 -3.01 -17.55
CA VAL A 144 19.75 -1.63 -17.22
C VAL A 144 20.69 -1.10 -18.31
N THR A 145 20.24 -0.08 -19.03
CA THR A 145 20.91 0.44 -20.23
C THR A 145 21.52 1.81 -19.93
N PRO A 146 22.85 1.98 -20.02
CA PRO A 146 23.48 3.30 -19.93
C PRO A 146 23.12 4.16 -21.15
N VAL A 147 22.71 5.40 -20.91
CA VAL A 147 22.32 6.37 -21.94
C VAL A 147 22.96 7.72 -21.64
N LYS A 148 23.67 8.27 -22.62
CA LYS A 148 24.12 9.67 -22.57
C LYS A 148 23.07 10.56 -23.19
N LEU A 149 22.28 11.25 -22.34
CA LEU A 149 21.30 12.22 -22.81
C LEU A 149 21.99 13.47 -23.29
N THR A 150 21.65 13.90 -24.52
CA THR A 150 22.05 15.19 -25.09
C THR A 150 20.83 15.92 -25.62
N ALA A 151 20.95 17.24 -25.87
CA ALA A 151 19.88 17.98 -26.52
C ALA A 151 19.61 17.37 -27.92
N GLY A 152 18.40 16.83 -28.13
CA GLY A 152 18.01 16.16 -29.38
C GLY A 152 18.57 14.75 -29.58
N GLY A 153 19.35 14.20 -28.65
CA GLY A 153 19.85 12.83 -28.70
C GLY A 153 18.75 11.81 -28.45
N GLY A 154 18.75 10.72 -29.23
CA GLY A 154 17.82 9.60 -29.07
C GLY A 154 18.17 8.70 -27.89
N ILE A 155 17.16 7.99 -27.39
CA ILE A 155 17.31 6.89 -26.44
C ILE A 155 17.37 5.58 -27.24
N PRO A 156 18.34 4.68 -26.99
CA PRO A 156 18.40 3.41 -27.68
C PRO A 156 17.14 2.56 -27.39
N THR A 157 16.78 1.66 -28.30
CA THR A 157 15.68 0.72 -28.08
C THR A 157 15.94 -0.12 -26.83
N LEU A 158 15.03 -0.07 -25.87
CA LEU A 158 15.07 -0.92 -24.69
C LEU A 158 14.39 -2.26 -25.00
N LYS A 159 15.06 -3.36 -24.66
CA LYS A 159 14.62 -4.70 -25.03
C LYS A 159 14.10 -5.45 -23.83
N LEU A 160 12.80 -5.76 -23.79
CA LEU A 160 12.23 -6.68 -22.79
C LEU A 160 12.77 -8.08 -23.10
N SER A 161 13.81 -8.47 -22.37
CA SER A 161 14.60 -9.68 -22.64
C SER A 161 14.49 -10.74 -21.54
N LYS A 162 13.87 -10.39 -20.40
CA LYS A 162 13.72 -11.28 -19.23
C LYS A 162 12.33 -11.18 -18.65
N GLY A 163 11.77 -12.32 -18.22
CA GLY A 163 10.65 -12.35 -17.29
C GLY A 163 11.15 -12.33 -15.84
N VAL A 164 10.44 -11.66 -14.97
CA VAL A 164 10.69 -11.71 -13.52
C VAL A 164 10.25 -13.07 -13.01
N PRO A 165 11.14 -13.87 -12.39
CA PRO A 165 10.81 -15.20 -11.90
C PRO A 165 9.94 -15.11 -10.64
N GLU A 166 9.25 -16.20 -10.33
CA GLU A 166 8.62 -16.37 -9.01
C GLU A 166 9.69 -16.29 -7.92
N ARG A 167 9.35 -15.57 -6.84
CA ARG A 167 10.22 -15.48 -5.68
C ARG A 167 10.10 -16.75 -4.84
N ASP A 168 11.24 -17.28 -4.43
CA ASP A 168 11.22 -18.30 -3.37
C ASP A 168 10.67 -17.67 -2.08
N MET A 169 9.57 -18.22 -1.57
CA MET A 169 8.89 -17.74 -0.36
C MET A 169 9.80 -17.77 0.87
N TRP A 170 10.87 -18.56 0.85
CA TRP A 170 11.84 -18.67 1.95
C TRP A 170 13.10 -17.83 1.74
N GLN A 171 13.19 -17.14 0.61
CA GLN A 171 14.30 -16.24 0.35
C GLN A 171 14.21 -14.99 1.21
N THR A 172 15.29 -14.69 1.92
CA THR A 172 15.42 -13.47 2.71
C THR A 172 16.25 -12.42 2.00
N SER A 173 16.06 -11.17 2.39
CA SER A 173 16.93 -10.07 1.97
C SER A 173 18.37 -10.30 2.49
N PRO A 174 19.41 -9.87 1.76
CA PRO A 174 20.79 -9.84 2.25
C PRO A 174 20.98 -9.05 3.56
N SER A 175 20.07 -8.11 3.85
CA SER A 175 20.07 -7.33 5.10
C SER A 175 19.38 -8.05 6.28
N THR A 176 18.78 -9.23 6.06
CA THR A 176 18.18 -10.02 7.14
C THR A 176 19.26 -10.46 8.12
N PRO A 177 19.06 -10.26 9.44
CA PRO A 177 20.03 -10.68 10.45
C PRO A 177 20.39 -12.17 10.36
N GLN A 178 21.63 -12.51 10.64
CA GLN A 178 22.11 -13.90 10.54
C GLN A 178 21.28 -14.85 11.42
N ALA A 179 20.99 -14.46 12.66
CA ALA A 179 20.17 -15.25 13.57
C ALA A 179 18.78 -15.64 13.00
N VAL A 180 18.17 -14.72 12.23
CA VAL A 180 16.89 -15.01 11.55
C VAL A 180 17.10 -16.02 10.42
N ARG A 181 18.16 -15.85 9.61
CA ARG A 181 18.50 -16.82 8.55
C ARG A 181 18.76 -18.21 9.10
N ASP A 182 19.46 -18.30 10.24
CA ASP A 182 19.80 -19.57 10.90
C ASP A 182 18.54 -20.27 11.46
N ALA A 183 17.51 -19.52 11.84
CA ALA A 183 16.26 -20.08 12.36
C ALA A 183 15.30 -20.59 11.26
N ILE A 184 15.44 -20.13 10.00
CA ILE A 184 14.54 -20.51 8.89
C ILE A 184 14.43 -22.02 8.67
N PRO A 185 15.52 -22.80 8.60
CA PRO A 185 15.43 -24.23 8.31
C PRO A 185 14.55 -25.01 9.29
N GLU A 186 14.58 -24.61 10.57
CA GLU A 186 13.76 -25.25 11.60
C GLU A 186 12.33 -24.71 11.57
N ALA A 187 12.14 -23.40 11.54
CA ALA A 187 10.83 -22.77 11.50
C ALA A 187 9.98 -23.23 10.31
N ARG A 188 10.63 -23.43 9.14
CA ARG A 188 9.99 -23.93 7.92
C ARG A 188 9.30 -25.29 8.10
N LYS A 189 9.81 -26.18 8.97
CA LYS A 189 9.21 -27.48 9.24
C LYS A 189 7.86 -27.38 9.94
N HIS A 190 7.61 -26.26 10.62
CA HIS A 190 6.42 -25.98 11.42
C HIS A 190 5.47 -24.96 10.76
N ALA A 191 5.82 -24.48 9.58
CA ALA A 191 5.01 -23.53 8.81
C ALA A 191 4.36 -24.24 7.61
N HIS A 192 3.02 -24.12 7.51
CA HIS A 192 2.22 -24.77 6.49
C HIS A 192 1.45 -23.71 5.70
N LEU A 193 1.58 -23.72 4.37
CA LEU A 193 0.77 -22.86 3.50
C LEU A 193 -0.61 -23.48 3.34
N GLU A 194 -1.62 -22.80 3.86
CA GLU A 194 -3.01 -23.19 3.78
C GLU A 194 -3.75 -22.35 2.75
N THR A 195 -4.61 -23.01 1.97
CA THR A 195 -5.40 -22.39 0.92
C THR A 195 -6.81 -22.97 0.95
N LEU A 196 -7.80 -22.13 1.14
CA LEU A 196 -9.21 -22.51 1.07
C LEU A 196 -9.88 -21.72 -0.06
N GLN A 197 -10.43 -22.40 -1.05
CA GLN A 197 -11.32 -21.78 -2.02
C GLN A 197 -12.58 -21.33 -1.28
N SER A 198 -12.81 -20.02 -1.26
CA SER A 198 -13.97 -19.43 -0.60
C SER A 198 -15.19 -19.45 -1.51
N ASN A 199 -16.32 -19.92 -0.99
CA ASN A 199 -17.58 -19.88 -1.70
C ASN A 199 -18.08 -18.44 -1.89
N ALA A 200 -17.97 -17.62 -0.84
CA ALA A 200 -18.41 -16.22 -0.87
C ALA A 200 -17.62 -15.40 -1.89
N LEU A 201 -16.29 -15.52 -1.89
CA LEU A 201 -15.43 -14.81 -2.83
C LEU A 201 -15.60 -15.33 -4.26
N THR A 202 -15.75 -16.64 -4.44
CA THR A 202 -15.97 -17.26 -5.74
C THR A 202 -17.30 -16.81 -6.35
N ALA A 203 -18.36 -16.75 -5.54
CA ALA A 203 -19.66 -16.24 -5.98
C ALA A 203 -19.61 -14.76 -6.37
N PHE A 204 -18.88 -13.95 -5.62
CA PHE A 204 -18.67 -12.53 -5.93
C PHE A 204 -17.91 -12.34 -7.24
N ALA A 205 -16.81 -13.03 -7.41
CA ALA A 205 -15.88 -12.83 -8.54
C ALA A 205 -16.30 -13.56 -9.82
N GLY A 206 -17.25 -14.52 -9.75
CA GLY A 206 -17.58 -15.40 -10.89
C GLY A 206 -16.45 -16.34 -11.33
N ARG A 207 -15.40 -16.47 -10.53
CA ARG A 207 -14.24 -17.36 -10.72
C ARG A 207 -13.68 -17.82 -9.39
N PRO A 208 -12.96 -18.95 -9.35
CA PRO A 208 -12.36 -19.42 -8.09
C PRO A 208 -11.46 -18.36 -7.46
N LEU A 209 -11.74 -18.01 -6.21
CA LEU A 209 -10.90 -17.20 -5.34
C LEU A 209 -10.69 -17.91 -4.00
N SER A 210 -9.50 -17.75 -3.44
CA SER A 210 -9.10 -18.44 -2.22
C SER A 210 -8.58 -17.48 -1.16
N VAL A 211 -8.88 -17.78 0.10
CA VAL A 211 -8.17 -17.21 1.25
C VAL A 211 -6.94 -18.06 1.49
N ARG A 212 -5.79 -17.40 1.72
CA ARG A 212 -4.49 -18.05 1.91
C ARG A 212 -3.81 -17.54 3.16
N ALA A 213 -3.07 -18.39 3.84
CA ALA A 213 -2.24 -18.01 4.97
C ALA A 213 -1.11 -19.01 5.21
N TRP A 214 -0.02 -18.55 5.83
CA TRP A 214 0.89 -19.44 6.53
C TRP A 214 0.34 -19.76 7.93
N VAL A 215 0.31 -21.02 8.30
CA VAL A 215 0.00 -21.47 9.66
C VAL A 215 1.28 -21.97 10.30
N LEU A 216 1.74 -21.26 11.33
CA LEU A 216 2.93 -21.62 12.10
C LEU A 216 2.50 -22.26 13.42
N THR A 217 2.90 -23.51 13.64
CA THR A 217 2.64 -24.24 14.88
C THR A 217 3.77 -24.01 15.89
N PRO A 218 3.46 -23.94 17.21
CA PRO A 218 4.47 -23.72 18.23
C PRO A 218 5.37 -24.95 18.46
N PRO A 219 6.57 -24.77 19.04
CA PRO A 219 7.43 -25.88 19.43
C PRO A 219 6.70 -26.92 20.30
N GLY A 220 6.91 -28.21 20.00
CA GLY A 220 6.27 -29.30 20.70
C GLY A 220 4.82 -29.61 20.26
N TYR A 221 4.30 -28.88 19.25
CA TYR A 221 2.95 -29.11 18.74
C TYR A 221 2.73 -30.57 18.35
N GLU A 222 3.61 -31.18 17.54
CA GLU A 222 3.42 -32.55 17.02
C GLU A 222 3.36 -33.61 18.14
N ALA A 223 4.16 -33.49 19.20
CA ALA A 223 4.24 -34.43 20.30
C ALA A 223 3.09 -34.31 21.31
N GLY A 224 2.35 -33.18 21.29
CA GLY A 224 1.34 -32.87 22.29
C GLY A 224 -0.10 -33.06 21.81
N LYS A 225 -1.05 -32.91 22.74
CA LYS A 225 -2.50 -32.90 22.48
C LYS A 225 -3.17 -31.58 22.90
N ALA A 226 -2.38 -30.64 23.40
CA ALA A 226 -2.89 -29.35 23.86
C ALA A 226 -3.52 -28.56 22.70
N ARG A 227 -4.51 -27.73 23.03
CA ARG A 227 -5.05 -26.69 22.14
C ARG A 227 -4.37 -25.37 22.44
N TYR A 228 -4.29 -24.53 21.46
CA TYR A 228 -3.52 -23.29 21.51
C TYR A 228 -4.39 -22.08 21.13
N PRO A 229 -4.18 -20.93 21.77
CA PRO A 229 -4.71 -19.68 21.26
C PRO A 229 -4.06 -19.35 19.92
N VAL A 230 -4.75 -18.52 19.13
CA VAL A 230 -4.37 -18.21 17.75
C VAL A 230 -4.22 -16.71 17.57
N VAL A 231 -3.13 -16.29 16.92
CA VAL A 231 -2.95 -14.94 16.42
C VAL A 231 -3.16 -14.94 14.91
N TYR A 232 -4.13 -14.21 14.44
CA TYR A 232 -4.33 -13.89 13.02
C TYR A 232 -3.58 -12.58 12.74
N LEU A 233 -2.43 -12.71 12.07
CA LEU A 233 -1.56 -11.59 11.76
C LEU A 233 -1.73 -11.20 10.29
N THR A 234 -2.01 -9.91 10.04
CA THR A 234 -2.07 -9.32 8.70
C THR A 234 -0.82 -8.50 8.40
N HIS A 235 -0.43 -8.44 7.14
CA HIS A 235 0.68 -7.58 6.70
C HIS A 235 0.17 -6.17 6.33
N GLY A 236 1.06 -5.21 6.14
CA GLY A 236 0.73 -3.90 5.59
C GLY A 236 0.78 -3.88 4.05
N PHE A 237 0.50 -2.70 3.47
CA PHE A 237 0.55 -2.47 2.03
C PHE A 237 1.90 -2.89 1.43
N GLY A 238 1.86 -3.51 0.26
CA GLY A 238 3.04 -4.03 -0.41
C GLY A 238 3.62 -5.32 0.18
N GLY A 239 3.03 -5.85 1.26
CA GLY A 239 3.31 -7.17 1.80
C GLY A 239 2.76 -8.31 0.93
N GLY A 240 2.97 -9.55 1.38
CA GLY A 240 2.46 -10.77 0.75
C GLY A 240 3.05 -12.02 1.38
N LEU A 241 2.51 -13.18 1.01
CA LEU A 241 2.94 -14.48 1.55
C LEU A 241 4.44 -14.75 1.36
N ASP A 242 5.02 -14.26 0.27
CA ASP A 242 6.43 -14.42 -0.08
C ASP A 242 7.40 -13.59 0.79
N ARG A 243 6.87 -12.77 1.69
CA ARG A 243 7.65 -11.90 2.59
C ARG A 243 7.65 -12.33 4.04
N PHE A 244 6.90 -13.38 4.39
CA PHE A 244 6.75 -13.82 5.77
C PHE A 244 7.88 -14.71 6.33
N ALA A 245 8.82 -15.18 5.51
CA ALA A 245 9.89 -16.08 5.97
C ALA A 245 10.64 -15.56 7.22
N GLY A 246 10.99 -14.27 7.22
CA GLY A 246 11.67 -13.65 8.36
C GLY A 246 10.81 -13.59 9.61
N THR A 247 9.52 -13.25 9.47
CA THR A 247 8.56 -13.21 10.58
C THR A 247 8.33 -14.61 11.15
N ILE A 248 8.11 -15.59 10.28
CA ILE A 248 7.93 -17.01 10.68
C ILE A 248 9.14 -17.49 11.47
N ALA A 249 10.36 -17.25 10.97
CA ALA A 249 11.59 -17.67 11.64
C ALA A 249 11.75 -17.00 13.02
N THR A 250 11.50 -15.69 13.09
CA THR A 250 11.66 -14.92 14.32
C THR A 250 10.64 -15.30 15.38
N VAL A 251 9.37 -15.46 14.99
CA VAL A 251 8.29 -15.86 15.91
C VAL A 251 8.52 -17.29 16.42
N TRP A 252 8.90 -18.22 15.53
CA TRP A 252 9.18 -19.59 15.94
C TRP A 252 10.35 -19.68 16.90
N ASP A 253 11.48 -19.01 16.61
CA ASP A 253 12.67 -18.98 17.46
C ASP A 253 12.35 -18.36 18.84
N ALA A 254 11.57 -17.26 18.87
CA ALA A 254 11.14 -16.63 20.11
C ALA A 254 10.24 -17.55 20.97
N MET A 255 9.35 -18.33 20.35
CA MET A 255 8.57 -19.35 21.06
C MET A 255 9.47 -20.49 21.57
N ALA A 256 10.44 -20.95 20.78
CA ALA A 256 11.38 -21.99 21.17
C ALA A 256 12.24 -21.58 22.36
N LYS A 257 12.65 -20.31 22.42
CA LYS A 257 13.40 -19.69 23.53
C LYS A 257 12.54 -19.28 24.72
N LYS A 258 11.21 -19.40 24.60
CA LYS A 258 10.21 -18.94 25.60
C LYS A 258 10.19 -17.42 25.79
N ASP A 259 10.70 -16.65 24.85
CA ASP A 259 10.55 -15.21 24.80
C ASP A 259 9.13 -14.81 24.38
N MET A 260 8.46 -15.69 23.64
CA MET A 260 7.03 -15.62 23.32
C MET A 260 6.27 -16.83 23.83
N PRO A 261 4.98 -16.70 24.15
CA PRO A 261 4.16 -17.82 24.58
C PRO A 261 3.85 -18.79 23.43
N PRO A 262 3.56 -20.06 23.72
CA PRO A 262 3.21 -21.04 22.70
C PRO A 262 1.80 -20.75 22.14
N MET A 263 1.73 -20.21 20.93
CA MET A 263 0.50 -19.90 20.19
C MET A 263 0.61 -20.39 18.75
N ILE A 264 -0.52 -20.63 18.11
CA ILE A 264 -0.56 -20.82 16.65
C ILE A 264 -0.61 -19.42 16.02
N TRP A 265 0.23 -19.20 15.01
CA TRP A 265 0.24 -17.94 14.24
C TRP A 265 -0.27 -18.21 12.84
N VAL A 266 -1.33 -17.51 12.45
CA VAL A 266 -1.89 -17.53 11.10
C VAL A 266 -1.53 -16.20 10.43
N LEU A 267 -0.55 -16.27 9.52
CA LEU A 267 -0.07 -15.08 8.78
C LEU A 267 -0.88 -14.99 7.50
N LEU A 268 -1.87 -14.11 7.53
CA LEU A 268 -2.88 -13.94 6.50
C LEU A 268 -2.34 -13.18 5.28
N ASP A 269 -2.76 -13.58 4.08
CA ASP A 269 -2.53 -12.86 2.86
C ASP A 269 -3.67 -11.87 2.62
N GLU A 270 -3.38 -10.57 2.65
CA GLU A 270 -4.34 -9.54 2.28
C GLU A 270 -4.00 -8.85 0.95
N SER A 271 -2.98 -9.38 0.25
CA SER A 271 -2.57 -8.84 -1.05
C SER A 271 -3.54 -9.26 -2.17
N GLY A 272 -3.69 -8.37 -3.14
CA GLY A 272 -4.49 -8.61 -4.33
C GLY A 272 -3.99 -7.78 -5.53
N PRO A 273 -4.57 -8.00 -6.71
CA PRO A 273 -4.21 -7.23 -7.91
C PRO A 273 -4.48 -5.73 -7.77
N THR A 274 -5.34 -5.35 -6.83
CA THR A 274 -5.74 -3.96 -6.57
C THR A 274 -5.08 -3.38 -5.31
N GLY A 275 -3.95 -3.94 -4.88
CA GLY A 275 -3.26 -3.57 -3.65
C GLY A 275 -3.59 -4.50 -2.49
N THR A 276 -4.16 -3.98 -1.39
CA THR A 276 -4.67 -4.76 -0.27
C THR A 276 -6.20 -4.79 -0.28
N HIS A 277 -6.81 -5.87 0.22
CA HIS A 277 -8.26 -5.92 0.43
C HIS A 277 -8.65 -5.64 1.89
N GLU A 278 -7.66 -5.52 2.79
CA GLU A 278 -7.81 -5.14 4.20
C GLU A 278 -8.86 -5.96 4.97
N PHE A 279 -9.17 -7.16 4.49
CA PHE A 279 -10.28 -8.00 4.98
C PHE A 279 -11.60 -7.24 5.15
N ALA A 280 -11.79 -6.17 4.36
CA ALA A 280 -13.06 -5.47 4.30
C ALA A 280 -14.07 -6.22 3.40
N ASP A 281 -15.37 -6.10 3.73
CA ASP A 281 -16.43 -6.55 2.84
C ASP A 281 -16.72 -5.41 1.85
N SER A 282 -16.04 -5.43 0.71
CA SER A 282 -16.05 -4.35 -0.28
C SER A 282 -16.90 -4.68 -1.50
N VAL A 283 -17.62 -3.68 -2.03
CA VAL A 283 -18.37 -3.81 -3.29
C VAL A 283 -17.46 -3.99 -4.50
N ASN A 284 -16.16 -3.66 -4.37
CA ASN A 284 -15.18 -3.79 -5.45
C ASN A 284 -14.32 -5.05 -5.33
N ASN A 285 -13.86 -5.39 -4.10
CA ASN A 285 -12.93 -6.49 -3.85
C ASN A 285 -13.61 -7.78 -3.36
N GLY A 286 -14.87 -7.70 -2.89
CA GLY A 286 -15.64 -8.84 -2.39
C GLY A 286 -15.66 -8.97 -0.87
N PRO A 287 -16.38 -10.00 -0.35
CA PRO A 287 -16.66 -10.16 1.07
C PRO A 287 -15.51 -10.89 1.80
N TRP A 288 -14.34 -10.27 1.89
CA TRP A 288 -13.14 -10.88 2.47
C TRP A 288 -13.23 -11.10 3.98
N GLY A 289 -13.87 -10.18 4.72
CA GLY A 289 -14.11 -10.34 6.15
C GLY A 289 -15.05 -11.50 6.44
N GLN A 290 -16.12 -11.63 5.65
CA GLN A 290 -17.04 -12.76 5.72
C GLN A 290 -16.32 -14.07 5.38
N ALA A 291 -15.54 -14.12 4.30
CA ALA A 291 -14.79 -15.31 3.89
C ALA A 291 -13.80 -15.76 4.98
N LEU A 292 -13.10 -14.82 5.62
CA LEU A 292 -12.21 -15.12 6.74
C LEU A 292 -12.98 -15.70 7.93
N THR A 293 -14.04 -15.01 8.38
CA THR A 293 -14.68 -15.32 9.67
C THR A 293 -15.65 -16.48 9.60
N SER A 294 -16.36 -16.67 8.47
CA SER A 294 -17.39 -17.71 8.32
C SER A 294 -16.91 -18.97 7.58
N GLU A 295 -15.80 -18.89 6.84
CA GLU A 295 -15.29 -20.04 6.07
C GLU A 295 -13.88 -20.45 6.53
N PHE A 296 -12.89 -19.54 6.44
CA PHE A 296 -11.47 -19.91 6.63
C PHE A 296 -11.14 -20.24 8.09
N ILE A 297 -11.55 -19.40 9.04
CA ILE A 297 -11.31 -19.66 10.48
C ILE A 297 -11.93 -20.99 10.93
N PRO A 298 -13.24 -21.26 10.70
CA PRO A 298 -13.83 -22.55 11.05
C PRO A 298 -13.13 -23.73 10.38
N TRP A 299 -12.71 -23.59 9.12
CA TRP A 299 -11.99 -24.63 8.40
C TRP A 299 -10.62 -24.91 9.02
N LEU A 300 -9.84 -23.89 9.39
CA LEU A 300 -8.56 -24.05 10.09
C LEU A 300 -8.74 -24.76 11.46
N GLU A 301 -9.80 -24.43 12.19
CA GLU A 301 -10.10 -25.03 13.50
C GLU A 301 -10.45 -26.53 13.43
N THR A 302 -10.84 -27.03 12.27
CA THR A 302 -10.99 -28.48 12.04
C THR A 302 -9.66 -29.18 11.78
N ARG A 303 -8.62 -28.46 11.34
CA ARG A 303 -7.33 -28.98 10.90
C ARG A 303 -6.25 -28.84 11.98
N TYR A 304 -6.35 -27.83 12.81
CA TYR A 304 -5.36 -27.49 13.82
C TYR A 304 -5.98 -27.49 15.23
N ARG A 305 -5.15 -27.78 16.22
CA ARG A 305 -5.57 -27.74 17.63
C ARG A 305 -5.63 -26.29 18.13
N MET A 306 -6.52 -25.51 17.56
CA MET A 306 -6.86 -24.16 17.97
C MET A 306 -7.91 -24.18 19.08
N ASP A 307 -7.95 -23.17 19.95
CA ASP A 307 -8.90 -23.10 21.07
C ASP A 307 -10.38 -23.12 20.62
N GLY A 308 -10.68 -22.59 19.45
CA GLY A 308 -12.03 -22.60 18.86
C GLY A 308 -13.04 -21.76 19.62
N LYS A 309 -12.61 -20.72 20.33
CA LYS A 309 -13.46 -19.82 21.12
C LYS A 309 -12.98 -18.38 20.99
N THR A 310 -13.86 -17.40 21.21
CA THR A 310 -13.57 -15.98 21.10
C THR A 310 -12.33 -15.57 21.89
N SER A 311 -12.24 -15.95 23.17
CA SER A 311 -11.08 -15.63 24.04
C SER A 311 -9.76 -16.32 23.67
N GLY A 312 -9.75 -17.08 22.60
CA GLY A 312 -8.55 -17.75 22.05
C GLY A 312 -8.23 -17.30 20.62
N ARG A 313 -8.93 -16.31 20.06
CA ARG A 313 -8.68 -15.77 18.71
C ARG A 313 -8.30 -14.30 18.80
N PHE A 314 -7.11 -13.94 18.38
CA PHE A 314 -6.57 -12.58 18.48
C PHE A 314 -6.15 -12.06 17.12
N LEU A 315 -6.21 -10.74 16.96
CA LEU A 315 -5.83 -10.02 15.75
C LEU A 315 -4.58 -9.18 16.01
N ASN A 316 -3.64 -9.21 15.09
CA ASN A 316 -2.51 -8.28 15.07
C ASN A 316 -2.20 -7.87 13.64
N GLY A 317 -1.90 -6.61 13.43
CA GLY A 317 -1.53 -6.07 12.13
C GLY A 317 -0.87 -4.71 12.24
N HIS A 318 -0.15 -4.33 11.19
CA HIS A 318 0.59 -3.08 11.11
C HIS A 318 0.22 -2.33 9.84
N SER A 319 0.09 -0.99 9.91
CA SER A 319 -0.24 -0.16 8.74
C SER A 319 -1.64 -0.53 8.19
N SER A 320 -1.78 -0.83 6.90
CA SER A 320 -3.03 -1.34 6.32
C SER A 320 -3.53 -2.59 7.06
N GLY A 321 -2.62 -3.51 7.45
CA GLY A 321 -2.99 -4.64 8.31
C GLY A 321 -3.46 -4.22 9.70
N GLY A 322 -2.99 -3.09 10.22
CA GLY A 322 -3.49 -2.49 11.47
C GLY A 322 -4.94 -2.01 11.33
N TRP A 323 -5.26 -1.36 10.22
CA TRP A 323 -6.64 -0.98 9.90
C TRP A 323 -7.52 -2.23 9.72
N ALA A 324 -7.05 -3.21 8.95
CA ALA A 324 -7.76 -4.47 8.71
C ALA A 324 -8.14 -5.16 10.03
N THR A 325 -7.25 -5.18 11.02
CA THR A 325 -7.52 -5.82 12.31
C THR A 325 -8.47 -5.02 13.19
N LEU A 326 -8.42 -3.68 13.17
CA LEU A 326 -9.43 -2.84 13.80
C LEU A 326 -10.80 -3.02 13.15
N TRP A 327 -10.84 -3.04 11.81
CA TRP A 327 -12.06 -3.29 11.06
C TRP A 327 -12.68 -4.64 11.42
N LEU A 328 -11.90 -5.72 11.35
CA LEU A 328 -12.37 -7.07 11.69
C LEU A 328 -12.88 -7.15 13.13
N GLN A 329 -12.19 -6.53 14.09
CA GLN A 329 -12.62 -6.52 15.48
C GLN A 329 -13.93 -5.77 15.67
N THR A 330 -14.12 -4.64 15.00
CA THR A 330 -15.35 -3.83 15.12
C THR A 330 -16.50 -4.39 14.28
N ARG A 331 -16.20 -5.08 13.19
CA ARG A 331 -17.20 -5.67 12.29
C ARG A 331 -17.70 -7.03 12.77
N TYR A 332 -16.81 -7.81 13.40
CA TYR A 332 -17.10 -9.17 13.89
C TYR A 332 -16.69 -9.33 15.37
N PRO A 333 -17.25 -8.50 16.29
CA PRO A 333 -16.75 -8.39 17.67
C PRO A 333 -16.91 -9.68 18.49
N ALA A 334 -17.90 -10.52 18.15
CA ALA A 334 -18.11 -11.82 18.80
C ALA A 334 -17.11 -12.89 18.37
N VAL A 335 -16.38 -12.72 17.27
CA VAL A 335 -15.43 -13.73 16.74
C VAL A 335 -14.09 -13.67 17.47
N PHE A 336 -13.58 -12.45 17.73
CA PHE A 336 -12.24 -12.23 18.24
C PHE A 336 -12.21 -11.76 19.70
N GLY A 337 -11.22 -12.21 20.43
CA GLY A 337 -10.98 -11.88 21.84
C GLY A 337 -10.23 -10.57 22.05
N GLY A 338 -9.70 -9.96 21.00
CA GLY A 338 -9.02 -8.68 21.01
C GLY A 338 -8.20 -8.43 19.75
N THR A 339 -7.98 -7.16 19.46
CA THR A 339 -7.08 -6.69 18.40
C THR A 339 -5.94 -5.87 19.00
N TRP A 340 -4.72 -6.08 18.51
CA TRP A 340 -3.55 -5.24 18.73
C TRP A 340 -3.15 -4.64 17.39
N SER A 341 -3.72 -3.48 17.12
CA SER A 341 -3.45 -2.72 15.90
C SER A 341 -2.24 -1.83 16.10
N THR A 342 -1.32 -1.82 15.16
CA THR A 342 -0.10 -0.99 15.25
C THR A 342 0.02 -0.06 14.07
N SER A 343 0.20 1.24 14.33
CA SER A 343 0.25 2.30 13.33
C SER A 343 -0.78 2.08 12.20
N PRO A 344 -2.08 1.92 12.52
CA PRO A 344 -3.10 1.62 11.51
C PRO A 344 -3.21 2.74 10.49
N ASP A 345 -3.58 2.39 9.26
CA ASP A 345 -4.12 3.35 8.31
C ASP A 345 -5.29 4.12 8.93
N PRO A 346 -5.69 5.29 8.40
CA PRO A 346 -6.63 6.18 9.06
C PRO A 346 -7.90 5.48 9.53
N SER A 347 -8.16 5.53 10.83
CA SER A 347 -9.34 4.94 11.48
C SER A 347 -10.45 5.94 11.81
N ASP A 348 -10.18 7.23 11.59
CA ASP A 348 -11.12 8.35 11.59
C ASP A 348 -10.76 9.25 10.40
N PHE A 349 -11.65 9.39 9.44
CA PHE A 349 -11.36 10.11 8.21
C PHE A 349 -11.48 11.64 8.32
N HIS A 350 -11.69 12.18 9.53
CA HIS A 350 -11.41 13.59 9.81
C HIS A 350 -9.90 13.87 9.82
N ASP A 351 -9.07 12.83 9.90
CA ASP A 351 -7.63 12.92 9.68
C ASP A 351 -7.17 11.74 8.79
N PHE A 352 -7.38 11.87 7.49
CA PHE A 352 -6.86 10.92 6.50
C PHE A 352 -5.45 11.33 6.09
N THR A 353 -4.45 10.98 6.91
CA THR A 353 -3.05 11.38 6.74
C THR A 353 -2.87 12.91 6.60
N GLY A 354 -3.53 13.67 7.48
CA GLY A 354 -3.49 15.14 7.49
C GLY A 354 -4.61 15.83 6.70
N ILE A 355 -5.54 15.07 6.10
CA ILE A 355 -6.67 15.61 5.35
C ILE A 355 -7.96 15.36 6.14
N ASP A 356 -8.70 16.40 6.48
CA ASP A 356 -10.10 16.23 6.88
C ASP A 356 -10.96 16.02 5.62
N LEU A 357 -11.31 14.74 5.36
CA LEU A 357 -12.10 14.39 4.18
C LEU A 357 -13.54 14.94 4.23
N TYR A 358 -14.04 15.31 5.40
CA TYR A 358 -15.41 15.80 5.59
C TYR A 358 -15.49 17.33 5.64
N ALA A 359 -14.36 18.03 5.58
CA ALA A 359 -14.33 19.47 5.56
C ALA A 359 -15.00 20.02 4.26
N PRO A 360 -15.73 21.15 4.34
CA PRO A 360 -16.24 21.81 3.14
C PRO A 360 -15.09 22.14 2.18
N ASN A 361 -15.23 21.75 0.90
CA ASN A 361 -14.20 21.94 -0.13
C ASN A 361 -12.85 21.28 0.21
N ALA A 362 -12.86 20.13 0.86
CA ALA A 362 -11.67 19.36 1.17
C ALA A 362 -10.79 19.16 -0.07
N ASN A 363 -9.48 19.24 0.11
CA ASN A 363 -8.52 19.06 -0.97
C ASN A 363 -7.37 18.18 -0.48
N ALA A 364 -7.05 17.14 -1.26
CA ALA A 364 -6.00 16.19 -0.91
C ALA A 364 -4.57 16.74 -1.09
N PHE A 365 -4.40 17.86 -1.81
CA PHE A 365 -3.09 18.40 -2.11
C PHE A 365 -2.72 19.60 -1.23
N LYS A 366 -3.72 20.37 -0.77
CA LYS A 366 -3.50 21.64 -0.09
C LYS A 366 -4.46 21.84 1.08
N HIS A 367 -3.94 22.38 2.16
CA HIS A 367 -4.75 22.95 3.24
C HIS A 367 -5.50 24.21 2.77
N ALA A 368 -6.43 24.69 3.57
CA ALA A 368 -7.23 25.89 3.27
C ALA A 368 -6.36 27.18 3.11
N ASP A 369 -5.20 27.22 3.74
CA ASP A 369 -4.22 28.32 3.60
C ASP A 369 -3.32 28.21 2.35
N GLY A 370 -3.50 27.15 1.55
CA GLY A 370 -2.72 26.87 0.34
C GLY A 370 -1.41 26.11 0.58
N SER A 371 -1.03 25.81 1.82
CA SER A 371 0.14 24.99 2.11
C SER A 371 -0.08 23.54 1.67
N ALA A 372 1.00 22.88 1.23
CA ALA A 372 0.94 21.49 0.76
C ALA A 372 0.70 20.51 1.92
N ILE A 373 -0.14 19.51 1.69
CA ILE A 373 -0.37 18.44 2.65
C ILE A 373 0.81 17.47 2.64
N PRO A 374 1.52 17.29 3.76
CA PRO A 374 2.60 16.31 3.85
C PRO A 374 2.03 14.89 3.93
N LEU A 375 2.73 13.92 3.33
CA LEU A 375 2.34 12.51 3.42
C LEU A 375 3.45 11.64 4.02
N VAL A 376 4.70 11.95 3.72
CA VAL A 376 5.85 11.17 4.20
C VAL A 376 6.81 12.10 4.93
N ARG A 377 7.17 11.73 6.15
CA ARG A 377 8.23 12.42 6.93
C ARG A 377 9.34 11.47 7.38
N ASP A 378 10.55 12.01 7.48
CA ASP A 378 11.66 11.36 8.15
C ASP A 378 12.33 12.37 9.08
N LYS A 379 12.51 12.03 10.36
CA LYS A 379 13.15 12.90 11.38
C LYS A 379 12.58 14.33 11.45
N GLY A 380 11.28 14.47 11.20
CA GLY A 380 10.58 15.74 11.19
C GLY A 380 10.60 16.50 9.85
N GLU A 381 11.40 16.08 8.89
CA GLU A 381 11.43 16.67 7.55
C GLU A 381 10.41 16.04 6.62
N VAL A 382 9.70 16.87 5.83
CA VAL A 382 8.75 16.38 4.83
C VAL A 382 9.50 15.84 3.62
N ILE A 383 9.38 14.53 3.37
CA ILE A 383 10.02 13.82 2.26
C ILE A 383 9.14 13.89 1.00
N ALA A 384 7.83 13.69 1.16
CA ALA A 384 6.87 13.75 0.08
C ALA A 384 5.55 14.37 0.55
N THR A 385 4.90 15.11 -0.34
CA THR A 385 3.53 15.59 -0.16
C THR A 385 2.55 14.58 -0.73
N PHE A 386 1.29 14.68 -0.33
CA PHE A 386 0.21 13.86 -0.89
C PHE A 386 0.12 14.03 -2.42
N GLU A 387 0.24 15.26 -2.93
CA GLU A 387 0.28 15.54 -4.37
C GLU A 387 1.43 14.81 -5.07
N THR A 388 2.64 14.89 -4.51
CA THR A 388 3.83 14.23 -5.08
C THR A 388 3.61 12.72 -5.20
N PHE A 389 3.05 12.12 -4.15
CA PHE A 389 2.77 10.69 -4.09
C PHE A 389 1.67 10.29 -5.09
N ALA A 390 0.56 11.04 -5.12
CA ALA A 390 -0.55 10.78 -6.03
C ALA A 390 -0.15 10.90 -7.52
N ARG A 391 0.70 11.88 -7.85
CA ARG A 391 1.21 12.05 -9.22
C ARG A 391 2.14 10.93 -9.65
N LEU A 392 3.02 10.47 -8.74
CA LEU A 392 3.88 9.30 -9.00
C LEU A 392 3.04 8.05 -9.22
N GLU A 393 2.10 7.77 -8.31
CA GLU A 393 1.26 6.58 -8.38
C GLU A 393 0.41 6.54 -9.66
N ARG A 394 -0.10 7.69 -10.11
CA ARG A 394 -0.83 7.80 -11.38
C ARG A 394 -0.01 7.29 -12.57
N VAL A 395 1.29 7.63 -12.63
CA VAL A 395 2.17 7.18 -13.72
C VAL A 395 2.46 5.68 -13.60
N LEU A 396 2.62 5.17 -12.38
CA LEU A 396 2.89 3.75 -12.15
C LEU A 396 1.71 2.86 -12.56
N GLY A 397 0.47 3.31 -12.33
CA GLY A 397 -0.72 2.58 -12.76
C GLY A 397 -1.95 2.85 -11.88
N ALA A 398 -3.09 2.37 -12.34
CA ALA A 398 -4.39 2.66 -11.71
C ALA A 398 -4.82 1.61 -10.67
N TYR A 399 -4.05 0.54 -10.45
CA TYR A 399 -4.53 -0.59 -9.66
C TYR A 399 -3.65 -0.95 -8.46
N GLY A 400 -2.35 -1.04 -8.62
CA GLY A 400 -1.43 -1.58 -7.60
C GLY A 400 -1.00 -0.59 -6.54
N GLY A 401 -1.22 0.71 -6.71
CA GLY A 401 -0.80 1.77 -5.80
C GLY A 401 -1.62 1.84 -4.51
N GLN A 402 -1.11 2.54 -3.49
CA GLN A 402 -1.77 2.59 -2.18
C GLN A 402 -3.03 3.45 -2.20
N LEU A 403 -3.01 4.60 -2.87
CA LEU A 403 -4.22 5.45 -2.98
C LEU A 403 -5.31 4.77 -3.80
N ALA A 404 -4.92 4.09 -4.88
CA ALA A 404 -5.84 3.26 -5.65
C ALA A 404 -6.37 2.09 -4.81
N SER A 405 -5.55 1.46 -3.98
CA SER A 405 -5.96 0.39 -3.06
C SER A 405 -7.05 0.84 -2.10
N PHE A 406 -6.92 2.02 -1.47
CA PHE A 406 -7.97 2.58 -0.63
C PHE A 406 -9.29 2.76 -1.39
N GLU A 407 -9.24 3.28 -2.62
CA GLU A 407 -10.43 3.42 -3.46
C GLU A 407 -11.04 2.06 -3.82
N TRP A 408 -10.22 1.04 -4.12
CA TRP A 408 -10.71 -0.31 -4.36
C TRP A 408 -11.36 -0.95 -3.13
N VAL A 409 -10.94 -0.58 -1.93
CA VAL A 409 -11.56 -1.06 -0.70
C VAL A 409 -12.79 -0.24 -0.33
N PHE A 410 -12.68 1.09 -0.30
CA PHE A 410 -13.64 1.96 0.37
C PHE A 410 -14.64 2.66 -0.55
N SER A 411 -14.36 2.82 -1.84
CA SER A 411 -15.22 3.61 -2.72
C SER A 411 -16.45 2.85 -3.23
N PRO A 412 -17.53 3.56 -3.54
CA PRO A 412 -18.63 2.98 -4.31
C PRO A 412 -18.14 2.62 -5.72
N ARG A 413 -18.80 1.64 -6.34
CA ARG A 413 -18.48 1.25 -7.72
C ARG A 413 -19.05 2.25 -8.71
N GLY A 414 -18.24 2.69 -9.67
CA GLY A 414 -18.65 3.50 -10.79
C GLY A 414 -19.36 2.71 -11.90
N GLU A 415 -19.93 3.43 -12.87
CA GLU A 415 -20.63 2.83 -14.02
C GLU A 415 -19.70 2.02 -14.94
N ASP A 416 -18.41 2.35 -14.95
CA ASP A 416 -17.35 1.64 -15.68
C ASP A 416 -16.85 0.37 -14.96
N GLY A 417 -17.44 0.06 -13.79
CA GLY A 417 -17.05 -1.09 -12.95
C GLY A 417 -15.83 -0.87 -12.07
N ARG A 418 -15.21 0.31 -12.11
CA ARG A 418 -14.09 0.70 -11.24
C ARG A 418 -14.59 1.45 -10.00
N PRO A 419 -13.79 1.56 -8.94
CA PRO A 419 -14.14 2.43 -7.83
C PRO A 419 -14.19 3.89 -8.28
N GLN A 420 -15.13 4.64 -7.73
CA GLN A 420 -15.15 6.09 -7.92
C GLN A 420 -13.98 6.71 -7.17
N PRO A 421 -13.20 7.61 -7.79
CA PRO A 421 -12.04 8.20 -7.15
C PRO A 421 -12.44 9.10 -5.97
N MET A 422 -11.73 8.99 -4.85
CA MET A 422 -11.93 9.82 -3.67
C MET A 422 -11.66 11.30 -3.95
N PHE A 423 -10.72 11.58 -4.84
CA PHE A 423 -10.35 12.94 -5.22
C PHE A 423 -9.93 13.05 -6.69
N ASN A 424 -10.04 14.23 -7.24
CA ASN A 424 -9.55 14.52 -8.59
C ASN A 424 -8.01 14.53 -8.61
N ARG A 425 -7.39 13.69 -9.42
CA ARG A 425 -5.93 13.49 -9.50
C ARG A 425 -5.16 14.70 -10.06
N ASP A 426 -5.84 15.65 -10.71
CA ASP A 426 -5.21 16.86 -11.25
C ASP A 426 -5.27 18.03 -10.26
N THR A 427 -6.39 18.18 -9.55
CA THR A 427 -6.69 19.36 -8.71
C THR A 427 -6.60 19.07 -7.22
N GLY A 428 -6.64 17.82 -6.81
CA GLY A 428 -6.75 17.42 -5.41
C GLY A 428 -8.15 17.56 -4.80
N ALA A 429 -9.14 18.08 -5.55
CA ALA A 429 -10.49 18.28 -5.02
C ALA A 429 -11.11 16.95 -4.60
N VAL A 430 -11.53 16.85 -3.34
CA VAL A 430 -12.17 15.65 -2.77
C VAL A 430 -13.62 15.57 -3.23
N ASP A 431 -14.08 14.37 -3.60
CA ASP A 431 -15.48 14.12 -3.96
C ASP A 431 -16.30 13.88 -2.68
N ALA A 432 -17.14 14.84 -2.34
CA ALA A 432 -17.96 14.80 -1.13
C ALA A 432 -18.93 13.59 -1.07
N ASN A 433 -19.42 13.11 -2.22
CA ASN A 433 -20.31 11.95 -2.25
C ASN A 433 -19.54 10.65 -2.00
N VAL A 434 -18.35 10.53 -2.58
CA VAL A 434 -17.49 9.35 -2.36
C VAL A 434 -17.05 9.28 -0.90
N VAL A 435 -16.60 10.38 -0.31
CA VAL A 435 -16.17 10.37 1.10
C VAL A 435 -17.34 10.23 2.09
N ALA A 436 -18.55 10.65 1.71
CA ALA A 436 -19.75 10.34 2.50
C ALA A 436 -20.03 8.82 2.52
N TYR A 437 -19.85 8.15 1.37
CA TYR A 437 -19.94 6.68 1.32
C TYR A 437 -18.85 6.01 2.18
N TRP A 438 -17.60 6.51 2.12
CA TRP A 438 -16.50 6.02 2.98
C TRP A 438 -16.84 6.15 4.47
N ARG A 439 -17.36 7.34 4.89
CA ARG A 439 -17.79 7.60 6.26
C ARG A 439 -18.80 6.58 6.75
N ASP A 440 -19.84 6.35 5.95
CA ASP A 440 -20.99 5.55 6.35
C ASP A 440 -20.69 4.04 6.34
N HIS A 441 -19.66 3.61 5.58
CA HIS A 441 -19.36 2.19 5.40
C HIS A 441 -18.04 1.73 6.02
N TYR A 442 -17.00 2.59 6.11
CA TYR A 442 -15.64 2.18 6.44
C TYR A 442 -14.93 3.01 7.51
N ASP A 443 -15.43 4.19 7.86
CA ASP A 443 -14.86 4.98 8.97
C ASP A 443 -15.12 4.27 10.31
N ILE A 444 -14.05 3.75 10.91
CA ILE A 444 -14.13 2.95 12.14
C ILE A 444 -14.63 3.79 13.31
N ALA A 445 -14.15 5.02 13.46
CA ALA A 445 -14.59 5.91 14.53
C ALA A 445 -16.06 6.29 14.38
N GLN A 446 -16.51 6.58 13.15
CA GLN A 446 -17.92 6.84 12.87
C GLN A 446 -18.80 5.61 13.16
N ARG A 447 -18.34 4.41 12.79
CA ARG A 447 -19.02 3.18 13.12
C ARG A 447 -19.19 3.00 14.64
N LEU A 448 -18.12 3.27 15.40
CA LEU A 448 -18.18 3.21 16.87
C LEU A 448 -19.15 4.25 17.45
N ARG A 449 -19.11 5.51 16.98
CA ARG A 449 -20.05 6.56 17.41
C ARG A 449 -21.51 6.16 17.17
N THR A 450 -21.78 5.55 16.02
CA THR A 450 -23.17 5.24 15.59
C THR A 450 -23.71 3.97 16.24
N HIS A 451 -22.88 2.93 16.43
CA HIS A 451 -23.33 1.59 16.81
C HIS A 451 -22.78 1.12 18.17
N TRP A 452 -22.23 2.00 18.99
CA TRP A 452 -21.61 1.60 20.24
C TRP A 452 -22.53 0.79 21.18
N PRO A 453 -23.82 1.15 21.36
CA PRO A 453 -24.70 0.37 22.23
C PRO A 453 -24.82 -1.10 21.82
N GLU A 454 -24.86 -1.39 20.52
CA GLU A 454 -24.95 -2.73 19.97
C GLU A 454 -23.59 -3.46 20.00
N LEU A 455 -22.49 -2.73 19.79
CA LEU A 455 -21.14 -3.29 19.75
C LEU A 455 -20.55 -3.53 21.13
N LYS A 456 -20.88 -2.69 22.09
CA LYS A 456 -20.29 -2.69 23.45
C LYS A 456 -20.27 -4.06 24.12
N PRO A 457 -21.35 -4.87 24.13
CA PRO A 457 -21.34 -6.16 24.82
C PRO A 457 -20.23 -7.11 24.39
N ASP A 458 -19.85 -7.07 23.11
CA ASP A 458 -18.85 -7.96 22.53
C ASP A 458 -17.51 -7.28 22.24
N LEU A 459 -17.43 -5.92 22.31
CA LEU A 459 -16.26 -5.15 21.88
C LEU A 459 -15.51 -4.47 23.03
N ASP A 460 -16.20 -4.13 24.12
CA ASP A 460 -15.61 -3.36 25.23
C ASP A 460 -14.40 -4.09 25.84
N GLY A 461 -13.25 -3.42 25.89
CA GLY A 461 -11.99 -3.99 26.40
C GLY A 461 -11.19 -4.83 25.37
N LYS A 462 -11.57 -4.83 24.08
CA LYS A 462 -10.90 -5.62 23.06
C LYS A 462 -10.10 -4.80 22.05
N ILE A 463 -10.09 -3.47 22.15
CA ILE A 463 -9.35 -2.58 21.25
C ILE A 463 -8.05 -2.17 21.93
N HIS A 464 -6.92 -2.61 21.35
CA HIS A 464 -5.57 -2.16 21.70
C HIS A 464 -4.95 -1.55 20.45
N LEU A 465 -4.41 -0.34 20.56
CA LEU A 465 -3.77 0.36 19.45
C LEU A 465 -2.45 0.97 19.94
N ILE A 466 -1.40 0.81 19.15
CA ILE A 466 -0.09 1.35 19.47
C ILE A 466 0.45 2.09 18.24
N VAL A 467 0.83 3.36 18.42
CA VAL A 467 1.34 4.20 17.32
C VAL A 467 2.51 5.06 17.79
N GLY A 468 3.45 5.33 16.92
CA GLY A 468 4.56 6.25 17.20
C GLY A 468 4.14 7.71 17.02
N THR A 469 4.57 8.62 17.93
CA THR A 469 4.26 10.05 17.79
C THR A 469 5.00 10.72 16.63
N ALA A 470 5.99 10.05 16.03
CA ALA A 470 6.70 10.46 14.83
C ALA A 470 6.40 9.52 13.65
N ASP A 471 5.19 8.93 13.61
CA ASP A 471 4.81 8.02 12.54
C ASP A 471 5.09 8.64 11.17
N THR A 472 5.76 7.88 10.30
CA THR A 472 6.27 8.34 9.01
C THR A 472 5.17 8.85 8.09
N PHE A 473 3.96 8.29 8.20
CA PHE A 473 2.79 8.61 7.36
C PHE A 473 1.72 9.42 8.10
N TYR A 474 2.07 10.03 9.24
CA TYR A 474 1.17 10.86 10.05
C TYR A 474 -0.06 10.10 10.62
N LEU A 475 0.04 8.78 10.77
CA LEU A 475 -1.07 7.93 11.23
C LEU A 475 -1.41 8.15 12.72
N ASP A 476 -0.55 8.82 13.47
CA ASP A 476 -0.81 9.22 14.84
C ASP A 476 -1.96 10.22 14.97
N GLY A 477 -2.28 10.97 13.93
CA GLY A 477 -3.40 11.94 13.91
C GLY A 477 -4.75 11.24 14.04
N SER A 478 -5.08 10.34 13.10
CA SER A 478 -6.34 9.58 13.14
C SER A 478 -6.46 8.68 14.38
N ALA A 479 -5.33 8.16 14.89
CA ALA A 479 -5.30 7.37 16.12
C ALA A 479 -5.70 8.21 17.36
N LYS A 480 -5.32 9.50 17.41
CA LYS A 480 -5.75 10.45 18.45
C LYS A 480 -7.27 10.66 18.40
N LEU A 481 -7.82 10.89 17.20
CA LEU A 481 -9.27 11.06 17.02
C LEU A 481 -10.06 9.79 17.39
N LEU A 482 -9.53 8.61 17.06
CA LEU A 482 -10.13 7.34 17.50
C LEU A 482 -10.11 7.22 19.02
N LYS A 483 -9.00 7.60 19.68
CA LYS A 483 -8.93 7.63 21.14
C LYS A 483 -9.96 8.55 21.75
N GLU A 484 -10.08 9.78 21.24
CA GLU A 484 -11.09 10.75 21.68
C GLU A 484 -12.51 10.18 21.52
N THR A 485 -12.78 9.49 20.43
CA THR A 485 -14.06 8.81 20.19
C THR A 485 -14.32 7.73 21.25
N LEU A 486 -13.36 6.86 21.52
CA LEU A 486 -13.50 5.78 22.50
C LEU A 486 -13.63 6.32 23.94
N ASP A 487 -12.86 7.36 24.28
CA ASP A 487 -12.96 8.04 25.57
C ASP A 487 -14.36 8.68 25.75
N GLY A 488 -14.88 9.35 24.72
CA GLY A 488 -16.24 9.94 24.72
C GLY A 488 -17.35 8.90 24.88
N LEU A 489 -17.15 7.69 24.35
CA LEU A 489 -18.05 6.54 24.51
C LEU A 489 -17.87 5.80 25.84
N GLN A 490 -16.92 6.23 26.68
CA GLN A 490 -16.50 5.53 27.90
C GLN A 490 -16.18 4.06 27.64
N ALA A 491 -15.54 3.79 26.51
CA ALA A 491 -15.09 2.46 26.13
C ALA A 491 -13.82 2.08 26.90
N LYS A 492 -13.74 0.81 27.28
CA LYS A 492 -12.47 0.26 27.75
C LYS A 492 -11.61 -0.04 26.54
N SER A 493 -10.52 0.69 26.39
CA SER A 493 -9.55 0.51 25.31
C SER A 493 -8.16 0.81 25.85
N ASP A 494 -7.14 0.26 25.16
CA ASP A 494 -5.74 0.51 25.48
C ASP A 494 -5.08 1.12 24.24
N ILE A 495 -4.83 2.44 24.27
CA ILE A 495 -4.23 3.17 23.15
C ILE A 495 -2.95 3.84 23.63
N GLU A 496 -1.83 3.33 23.15
CA GLU A 496 -0.48 3.80 23.49
C GLU A 496 0.11 4.66 22.37
N PHE A 497 0.62 5.84 22.72
CA PHE A 497 1.43 6.69 21.82
C PHE A 497 2.89 6.61 22.25
N LEU A 498 3.73 5.96 21.44
CA LEU A 498 5.14 5.77 21.77
C LEU A 498 5.97 7.00 21.34
N PRO A 499 6.59 7.74 22.28
CA PRO A 499 7.29 8.98 21.96
C PRO A 499 8.44 8.76 20.98
N GLY A 500 8.46 9.56 19.88
CA GLY A 500 9.52 9.60 18.89
C GLY A 500 9.63 8.37 17.99
N ARG A 501 8.80 7.33 18.18
CA ARG A 501 8.79 6.18 17.29
C ARG A 501 8.17 6.53 15.94
N THR A 502 8.76 5.99 14.90
CA THR A 502 8.32 6.11 13.51
C THR A 502 7.48 4.89 13.11
N HIS A 503 6.99 4.87 11.88
CA HIS A 503 6.27 3.72 11.32
C HIS A 503 7.13 2.44 11.28
N PHE A 504 8.45 2.59 11.06
CA PHE A 504 9.34 1.46 10.78
C PHE A 504 10.14 0.95 11.99
N ASP A 505 10.22 1.71 13.06
CA ASP A 505 10.95 1.31 14.27
C ASP A 505 10.05 1.06 15.49
N LEU A 506 8.73 1.06 15.28
CA LEU A 506 7.72 0.90 16.33
C LEU A 506 7.93 -0.38 17.17
N TYR A 507 8.35 -1.47 16.53
CA TYR A 507 8.54 -2.76 17.18
C TYR A 507 9.88 -2.92 17.89
N THR A 508 10.79 -1.95 17.71
CA THR A 508 12.18 -2.06 18.13
C THR A 508 12.40 -1.47 19.52
N GLU A 509 13.05 -2.21 20.41
CA GLU A 509 13.56 -1.71 21.69
C GLU A 509 15.02 -2.14 21.85
N GLY A 510 15.94 -1.18 21.91
CA GLY A 510 17.36 -1.45 21.86
C GLY A 510 17.75 -2.22 20.59
N GLU A 511 18.32 -3.41 20.75
CA GLU A 511 18.69 -4.30 19.65
C GLU A 511 17.56 -5.29 19.25
N ASP A 512 16.52 -5.41 20.08
CA ASP A 512 15.40 -6.31 19.81
C ASP A 512 14.37 -5.64 18.89
N ARG A 513 14.37 -6.06 17.64
CA ARG A 513 13.45 -5.55 16.61
C ARG A 513 12.03 -6.09 16.73
N MET A 514 11.77 -6.99 17.68
CA MET A 514 10.47 -7.66 17.89
C MET A 514 9.95 -7.46 19.32
N ALA A 515 10.53 -6.56 20.08
CA ALA A 515 10.20 -6.34 21.48
C ALA A 515 8.70 -6.09 21.69
N LEU A 516 8.11 -5.20 20.88
CA LEU A 516 6.68 -4.91 20.94
C LEU A 516 5.82 -6.14 20.59
N LEU A 517 6.19 -6.92 19.57
CA LEU A 517 5.43 -8.11 19.21
C LEU A 517 5.48 -9.18 20.31
N LYS A 518 6.62 -9.32 20.97
CA LYS A 518 6.75 -10.21 22.15
C LYS A 518 5.85 -9.76 23.30
N LYS A 519 5.81 -8.45 23.60
CA LYS A 519 4.90 -7.85 24.60
C LYS A 519 3.44 -8.15 24.24
N ILE A 520 3.04 -7.89 23.01
CA ILE A 520 1.69 -8.15 22.49
C ILE A 520 1.31 -9.62 22.60
N ALA A 521 2.19 -10.52 22.21
CA ALA A 521 1.92 -11.97 22.30
C ALA A 521 1.66 -12.44 23.74
N TRP A 522 2.38 -11.90 24.72
CA TRP A 522 2.13 -12.21 26.13
C TRP A 522 0.81 -11.61 26.65
N GLN A 523 0.44 -10.41 26.21
CA GLN A 523 -0.87 -9.82 26.55
C GLN A 523 -2.03 -10.67 26.01
N MET A 524 -1.95 -11.10 24.75
CA MET A 524 -2.93 -12.03 24.16
C MET A 524 -3.00 -13.37 24.90
N TYR A 525 -1.84 -13.91 25.23
CA TYR A 525 -1.77 -15.18 25.93
C TYR A 525 -2.36 -15.11 27.34
N ASP A 526 -2.17 -14.01 28.06
CA ASP A 526 -2.73 -13.81 29.40
C ASP A 526 -4.27 -13.75 29.37
N ILE A 527 -4.87 -13.19 28.32
CA ILE A 527 -6.33 -13.26 28.11
C ILE A 527 -6.79 -14.70 27.85
N ALA A 528 -6.06 -15.46 27.03
CA ALA A 528 -6.41 -16.84 26.71
C ALA A 528 -6.15 -17.81 27.87
N ARG A 529 -5.15 -17.52 28.71
CA ARG A 529 -4.64 -18.35 29.82
C ARG A 529 -4.39 -17.47 31.06
N PRO A 530 -5.44 -16.99 31.74
CA PRO A 530 -5.27 -16.11 32.91
C PRO A 530 -4.35 -16.70 33.96
N GLY A 531 -3.39 -15.90 34.42
CA GLY A 531 -2.41 -16.30 35.44
C GLY A 531 -1.24 -17.18 34.93
N GLN A 532 -1.14 -17.43 33.63
CA GLN A 532 -0.02 -18.14 33.01
C GLN A 532 0.88 -17.20 32.18
N GLY A 533 0.69 -15.89 32.29
CA GLY A 533 1.51 -14.87 31.65
C GLY A 533 2.97 -14.90 32.08
N LYS A 534 3.82 -14.13 31.40
CA LYS A 534 5.24 -13.97 31.78
C LYS A 534 5.30 -13.30 33.16
N LYS A 535 5.85 -14.00 34.16
CA LYS A 535 6.08 -13.46 35.51
C LYS A 535 7.20 -12.43 35.52
#